data_16ea050a7d321abc3fdfb8a2a2cfd99f
#
_entry.id   16ea050a7d321abc3fdfb8a2a2cfd99f
#
_cell.length_a   1.000
_cell.length_b   1.000
_cell.length_c   1.000
_cell.angle_alpha   90.00
_cell.angle_beta   90.00
_cell.angle_gamma   90.00
#
_symmetry.space_group_name_H-M   'P 1'
#
loop_
_entity.id
_entity.type
_entity.pdbx_description
1 polymer ?
#
loop_
_entity_poly.entity_id
_entity_poly.type
_entity_poly.pdbx_seq_one_letter_code
_entity_poly.pdbx_strand_id
1 'polypeptide(L)'
;MIGKLLSATVAAAAILAMTQGAEAQPKKYVFALVPKNTNNPFFDQARDGCKKAEKELGGAIECLYIGPGEHGGGEEQVQVVNDLIAKKVDGIAVSPSNAAAMGKALEGAKAAGIPVLTWDSDLLEKDKALRLAYVGTHNYEIGVNLAKLAQKIKPKGGTICIQSGGAAAANHNERMQGIRDTLAGTKSAQSPGTKLTGQNGWTEVAGCPLYTNDDFPLSVQQMEDILGKYPKLDAFIPTGGFPQFIPQAYRKVAEKYKSRIADGSLALVVADTLPVQIELLKAGLSKGQVGQRPAEMGYKTMFFLKDIKDGKPAPKDPTYTGLDVCTPETAATCIGK
;
A
#
# COMPACT_ATOMS: atom_id res chain seq x y z
N MET A 1 -71.62 53.04 -56.38
CA MET A 1 -71.96 52.38 -55.12
C MET A 1 -70.66 51.75 -54.60
N ILE A 2 -70.30 52.09 -53.42
CA ILE A 2 -68.98 52.06 -52.86
C ILE A 2 -68.75 50.66 -52.25
N GLY A 3 -67.71 49.93 -52.70
CA GLY A 3 -67.32 48.70 -52.07
C GLY A 3 -66.03 48.94 -51.26
N LYS A 4 -66.08 48.69 -49.97
CA LYS A 4 -64.90 48.78 -49.05
C LYS A 4 -64.05 47.52 -49.14
N LEU A 5 -62.77 47.69 -49.47
CA LEU A 5 -61.75 46.69 -49.29
C LEU A 5 -61.28 46.68 -47.81
N LEU A 6 -61.41 45.56 -47.13
CA LEU A 6 -60.74 45.31 -45.85
C LEU A 6 -59.33 44.65 -46.11
N SER A 7 -58.32 45.34 -45.71
CA SER A 7 -56.97 44.79 -45.72
C SER A 7 -56.73 44.01 -44.40
N ALA A 8 -56.47 42.72 -44.48
CA ALA A 8 -56.08 41.91 -43.33
C ALA A 8 -54.53 41.87 -43.26
N THR A 9 -54.01 42.50 -42.23
CA THR A 9 -52.55 42.41 -41.88
C THR A 9 -52.33 41.17 -41.07
N VAL A 10 -51.53 40.20 -41.66
CA VAL A 10 -51.07 39.01 -40.94
C VAL A 10 -49.83 39.40 -40.22
N ALA A 11 -49.87 39.44 -38.88
CA ALA A 11 -48.67 39.55 -38.02
C ALA A 11 -48.03 38.18 -37.86
N ALA A 12 -46.86 37.98 -38.48
CA ALA A 12 -46.01 36.80 -38.27
C ALA A 12 -45.24 36.96 -36.95
N ALA A 13 -45.68 36.30 -35.91
CA ALA A 13 -44.91 36.20 -34.65
C ALA A 13 -43.77 35.18 -34.83
N ALA A 14 -42.52 35.62 -34.95
CA ALA A 14 -41.36 34.79 -34.93
C ALA A 14 -41.13 34.29 -33.50
N ILE A 15 -41.45 33.03 -33.25
CA ILE A 15 -41.05 32.32 -31.98
C ILE A 15 -39.58 31.97 -32.10
N LEU A 16 -38.71 32.79 -31.48
CA LEU A 16 -37.32 32.39 -31.22
C LEU A 16 -37.36 31.30 -30.14
N ALA A 17 -37.27 30.05 -30.52
CA ALA A 17 -37.00 28.94 -29.63
C ALA A 17 -35.57 29.10 -29.12
N MET A 18 -35.39 29.66 -27.93
CA MET A 18 -34.10 29.55 -27.16
C MET A 18 -33.94 28.09 -26.79
N THR A 19 -33.17 27.35 -27.57
CA THR A 19 -32.59 26.08 -27.15
C THR A 19 -31.58 26.42 -26.06
N GLN A 20 -32.02 26.43 -24.80
CA GLN A 20 -31.09 26.30 -23.68
C GLN A 20 -30.40 24.98 -23.85
N GLY A 21 -29.16 25.02 -24.36
CA GLY A 21 -28.27 23.88 -24.34
C GLY A 21 -28.16 23.45 -22.87
N ALA A 22 -28.77 22.32 -22.53
CA ALA A 22 -28.45 21.68 -21.26
C ALA A 22 -26.93 21.45 -21.26
N GLU A 23 -26.19 22.26 -20.51
CA GLU A 23 -24.79 21.97 -20.20
C GLU A 23 -24.81 20.56 -19.59
N ALA A 24 -24.32 19.58 -20.35
CA ALA A 24 -24.13 18.23 -19.86
C ALA A 24 -23.23 18.36 -18.64
N GLN A 25 -23.73 18.00 -17.46
CA GLN A 25 -22.90 17.96 -16.26
C GLN A 25 -21.65 17.17 -16.60
N PRO A 26 -20.44 17.69 -16.26
CA PRO A 26 -19.21 16.99 -16.57
C PRO A 26 -19.28 15.57 -16.00
N LYS A 27 -18.99 14.58 -16.83
CA LYS A 27 -19.05 13.17 -16.45
C LYS A 27 -18.15 12.95 -15.23
N LYS A 28 -18.75 12.54 -14.12
CA LYS A 28 -18.00 12.14 -12.92
C LYS A 28 -17.40 10.75 -13.15
N TYR A 29 -16.08 10.63 -13.09
CA TYR A 29 -15.41 9.34 -13.17
C TYR A 29 -15.46 8.60 -11.84
N VAL A 30 -15.67 7.30 -11.87
CA VAL A 30 -15.59 6.42 -10.69
C VAL A 30 -14.26 5.68 -10.70
N PHE A 31 -13.37 6.03 -9.76
CA PHE A 31 -12.09 5.37 -9.60
C PHE A 31 -12.07 4.52 -8.33
N ALA A 32 -11.81 3.23 -8.49
CA ALA A 32 -11.71 2.31 -7.37
C ALA A 32 -10.28 2.31 -6.79
N LEU A 33 -10.18 2.54 -5.47
CA LEU A 33 -8.97 2.29 -4.70
C LEU A 33 -9.17 0.99 -3.91
N VAL A 34 -8.48 -0.07 -4.33
CA VAL A 34 -8.65 -1.43 -3.79
C VAL A 34 -7.45 -1.79 -2.91
N PRO A 35 -7.61 -1.79 -1.56
CA PRO A 35 -6.59 -2.26 -0.63
C PRO A 35 -6.54 -3.79 -0.58
N LYS A 36 -5.54 -4.35 0.09
CA LYS A 36 -5.48 -5.78 0.39
C LYS A 36 -6.61 -6.21 1.33
N ASN A 37 -6.93 -5.35 2.31
CA ASN A 37 -8.04 -5.49 3.25
C ASN A 37 -8.47 -4.12 3.78
N THR A 38 -9.64 -4.04 4.38
CA THR A 38 -10.21 -2.78 4.88
C THR A 38 -10.10 -2.61 6.40
N ASN A 39 -9.54 -3.60 7.11
CA ASN A 39 -9.32 -3.55 8.56
C ASN A 39 -7.90 -3.12 8.96
N ASN A 40 -7.05 -2.72 8.02
CA ASN A 40 -5.66 -2.33 8.24
C ASN A 40 -5.50 -0.80 8.24
N PRO A 41 -5.03 -0.19 9.34
CA PRO A 41 -4.90 1.27 9.48
C PRO A 41 -3.92 1.91 8.47
N PHE A 42 -3.01 1.14 7.90
CA PHE A 42 -2.15 1.59 6.80
C PHE A 42 -3.01 2.01 5.58
N PHE A 43 -3.98 1.18 5.24
CA PHE A 43 -4.86 1.43 4.09
C PHE A 43 -5.89 2.54 4.36
N ASP A 44 -6.25 2.80 5.63
CA ASP A 44 -7.08 3.96 5.99
C ASP A 44 -6.41 5.28 5.60
N GLN A 45 -5.09 5.41 5.76
CA GLN A 45 -4.38 6.60 5.31
C GLN A 45 -4.42 6.74 3.77
N ALA A 46 -4.34 5.64 3.03
CA ALA A 46 -4.47 5.67 1.57
C ALA A 46 -5.90 6.08 1.15
N ARG A 47 -6.94 5.57 1.85
CA ARG A 47 -8.33 6.02 1.68
C ARG A 47 -8.44 7.53 1.89
N ASP A 48 -7.86 8.04 2.95
CA ASP A 48 -7.92 9.47 3.28
C ASP A 48 -7.24 10.32 2.20
N GLY A 49 -6.11 9.84 1.65
CA GLY A 49 -5.45 10.44 0.49
C GLY A 49 -6.34 10.45 -0.76
N CYS A 50 -7.00 9.34 -1.04
CA CYS A 50 -7.97 9.21 -2.14
C CYS A 50 -9.15 10.19 -1.98
N LYS A 51 -9.72 10.28 -0.79
CA LYS A 51 -10.82 11.23 -0.48
C LYS A 51 -10.38 12.68 -0.55
N LYS A 52 -9.13 12.98 -0.17
CA LYS A 52 -8.55 14.31 -0.36
C LYS A 52 -8.46 14.67 -1.84
N ALA A 53 -8.00 13.75 -2.69
CA ALA A 53 -7.95 13.96 -4.14
C ALA A 53 -9.36 14.19 -4.74
N GLU A 54 -10.36 13.38 -4.33
CA GLU A 54 -11.77 13.57 -4.74
C GLU A 54 -12.25 14.99 -4.44
N LYS A 55 -11.99 15.50 -3.23
CA LYS A 55 -12.36 16.84 -2.82
C LYS A 55 -11.66 17.92 -3.64
N GLU A 56 -10.35 17.80 -3.87
CA GLU A 56 -9.56 18.78 -4.62
C GLU A 56 -9.89 18.80 -6.12
N LEU A 57 -10.34 17.67 -6.67
CA LEU A 57 -10.81 17.56 -8.06
C LEU A 57 -12.28 18.05 -8.24
N GLY A 58 -12.87 18.66 -7.20
CA GLY A 58 -14.13 19.39 -7.30
C GLY A 58 -15.33 18.55 -7.78
N GLY A 59 -15.37 17.25 -7.48
CA GLY A 59 -16.44 16.35 -7.89
C GLY A 59 -16.27 15.74 -9.29
N ALA A 60 -15.17 16.00 -9.99
CA ALA A 60 -14.87 15.39 -11.29
C ALA A 60 -14.63 13.87 -11.17
N ILE A 61 -14.30 13.38 -9.98
CA ILE A 61 -14.13 11.96 -9.67
C ILE A 61 -14.94 11.55 -8.45
N GLU A 62 -15.16 10.24 -8.32
CA GLU A 62 -15.55 9.56 -7.10
C GLU A 62 -14.43 8.62 -6.69
N CYS A 63 -13.94 8.76 -5.45
CA CYS A 63 -13.06 7.79 -4.83
C CYS A 63 -13.91 6.65 -4.24
N LEU A 64 -13.97 5.53 -4.94
CA LEU A 64 -14.59 4.30 -4.46
C LEU A 64 -13.54 3.46 -3.72
N TYR A 65 -13.44 3.62 -2.39
CA TYR A 65 -12.59 2.76 -1.55
C TYR A 65 -13.34 1.48 -1.22
N ILE A 66 -12.89 0.34 -1.74
CA ILE A 66 -13.56 -0.95 -1.62
C ILE A 66 -12.53 -2.08 -1.66
N GLY A 67 -12.67 -3.05 -0.78
CA GLY A 67 -11.80 -4.22 -0.67
C GLY A 67 -12.40 -5.28 0.24
N PRO A 68 -11.72 -6.42 0.39
CA PRO A 68 -12.14 -7.45 1.35
C PRO A 68 -12.03 -6.96 2.79
N GLY A 69 -12.78 -7.58 3.70
CA GLY A 69 -12.66 -7.33 5.14
C GLY A 69 -11.32 -7.80 5.69
N GLU A 70 -10.88 -8.99 5.25
CA GLU A 70 -9.65 -9.67 5.66
C GLU A 70 -8.70 -9.85 4.48
N HIS A 71 -7.40 -10.00 4.75
CA HIS A 71 -6.39 -10.22 3.70
C HIS A 71 -6.56 -11.58 3.02
N GLY A 72 -6.77 -12.63 3.80
CA GLY A 72 -6.94 -14.01 3.31
C GLY A 72 -5.83 -14.47 2.35
N GLY A 73 -6.20 -15.31 1.39
CA GLY A 73 -5.33 -15.75 0.27
C GLY A 73 -5.37 -14.83 -0.96
N GLY A 74 -6.25 -13.82 -0.93
CA GLY A 74 -6.45 -12.86 -2.03
C GLY A 74 -7.64 -13.17 -2.94
N GLU A 75 -8.37 -14.27 -2.69
CA GLU A 75 -9.50 -14.69 -3.52
C GLU A 75 -10.64 -13.68 -3.47
N GLU A 76 -10.98 -13.18 -2.28
CA GLU A 76 -12.02 -12.17 -2.10
C GLU A 76 -11.64 -10.84 -2.78
N GLN A 77 -10.36 -10.44 -2.71
CA GLN A 77 -9.88 -9.25 -3.42
C GLN A 77 -10.02 -9.40 -4.94
N VAL A 78 -9.72 -10.57 -5.49
CA VAL A 78 -9.91 -10.88 -6.92
C VAL A 78 -11.39 -10.77 -7.29
N GLN A 79 -12.30 -11.25 -6.45
CA GLN A 79 -13.74 -11.13 -6.70
C GLN A 79 -14.17 -9.65 -6.72
N VAL A 80 -13.71 -8.85 -5.77
CA VAL A 80 -13.97 -7.39 -5.76
C VAL A 80 -13.50 -6.74 -7.06
N VAL A 81 -12.32 -7.08 -7.56
CA VAL A 81 -11.81 -6.52 -8.82
C VAL A 81 -12.64 -6.99 -10.02
N ASN A 82 -13.05 -8.25 -10.07
CA ASN A 82 -13.92 -8.76 -11.13
C ASN A 82 -15.28 -8.04 -11.15
N ASP A 83 -15.86 -7.77 -9.98
CA ASP A 83 -17.11 -7.01 -9.85
C ASP A 83 -16.97 -5.57 -10.34
N LEU A 84 -15.83 -4.92 -10.05
CA LEU A 84 -15.51 -3.58 -10.55
C LEU A 84 -15.37 -3.55 -12.07
N ILE A 85 -14.73 -4.57 -12.65
CA ILE A 85 -14.62 -4.74 -14.11
C ILE A 85 -16.01 -4.91 -14.73
N ALA A 86 -16.85 -5.78 -14.14
CA ALA A 86 -18.23 -6.00 -14.62
C ALA A 86 -19.09 -4.72 -14.53
N LYS A 87 -18.90 -3.91 -13.50
CA LYS A 87 -19.55 -2.59 -13.33
C LYS A 87 -18.98 -1.50 -14.23
N LYS A 88 -17.89 -1.79 -14.95
CA LYS A 88 -17.22 -0.86 -15.87
C LYS A 88 -16.82 0.46 -15.20
N VAL A 89 -16.20 0.39 -14.03
CA VAL A 89 -15.63 1.58 -13.38
C VAL A 89 -14.62 2.27 -14.31
N ASP A 90 -14.39 3.56 -14.12
CA ASP A 90 -13.56 4.35 -15.04
C ASP A 90 -12.05 4.14 -14.83
N GLY A 91 -11.64 3.54 -13.70
CA GLY A 91 -10.25 3.17 -13.42
C GLY A 91 -10.11 2.38 -12.12
N ILE A 92 -9.07 1.57 -12.04
CA ILE A 92 -8.76 0.73 -10.87
C ILE A 92 -7.34 1.01 -10.41
N ALA A 93 -7.18 1.33 -9.11
CA ALA A 93 -5.91 1.33 -8.41
C ALA A 93 -5.95 0.20 -7.37
N VAL A 94 -5.13 -0.84 -7.51
CA VAL A 94 -5.16 -2.03 -6.65
C VAL A 94 -3.81 -2.27 -5.98
N SER A 95 -3.82 -2.65 -4.69
CA SER A 95 -2.67 -3.20 -3.96
C SER A 95 -2.84 -4.72 -3.86
N PRO A 96 -2.20 -5.53 -4.74
CA PRO A 96 -2.42 -6.97 -4.77
C PRO A 96 -2.00 -7.67 -3.47
N SER A 97 -2.93 -8.41 -2.85
CA SER A 97 -2.62 -9.35 -1.76
C SER A 97 -2.00 -10.65 -2.29
N ASN A 98 -2.43 -11.08 -3.48
CA ASN A 98 -1.87 -12.20 -4.24
C ASN A 98 -1.54 -11.73 -5.65
N ALA A 99 -0.25 -11.47 -5.91
CA ALA A 99 0.21 -10.89 -7.16
C ALA A 99 -0.11 -11.77 -8.38
N ALA A 100 0.01 -13.08 -8.27
CA ALA A 100 -0.25 -14.02 -9.38
C ALA A 100 -1.75 -14.12 -9.70
N ALA A 101 -2.61 -14.20 -8.69
CA ALA A 101 -4.05 -14.26 -8.87
C ALA A 101 -4.61 -12.94 -9.41
N MET A 102 -4.09 -11.81 -8.92
CA MET A 102 -4.47 -10.50 -9.40
C MET A 102 -4.06 -10.26 -10.86
N GLY A 103 -2.88 -10.72 -11.28
CA GLY A 103 -2.47 -10.67 -12.68
C GLY A 103 -3.53 -11.28 -13.61
N LYS A 104 -4.03 -12.48 -13.28
CA LYS A 104 -5.10 -13.13 -14.07
C LYS A 104 -6.40 -12.31 -14.11
N ALA A 105 -6.82 -11.72 -12.98
CA ALA A 105 -8.04 -10.90 -12.92
C ALA A 105 -7.91 -9.64 -13.80
N LEU A 106 -6.73 -9.02 -13.82
CA LEU A 106 -6.48 -7.79 -14.56
C LEU A 106 -6.42 -7.97 -16.08
N GLU A 107 -6.30 -9.19 -16.60
CA GLU A 107 -6.52 -9.48 -18.02
C GLU A 107 -7.93 -9.03 -18.44
N GLY A 108 -8.94 -9.24 -17.58
CA GLY A 108 -10.30 -8.75 -17.79
C GLY A 108 -10.40 -7.21 -17.82
N ALA A 109 -9.68 -6.52 -16.95
CA ALA A 109 -9.65 -5.05 -16.95
C ALA A 109 -9.03 -4.50 -18.26
N LYS A 110 -7.92 -5.11 -18.70
CA LYS A 110 -7.27 -4.77 -19.98
C LYS A 110 -8.20 -4.99 -21.16
N ALA A 111 -8.90 -6.13 -21.22
CA ALA A 111 -9.88 -6.43 -22.27
C ALA A 111 -11.06 -5.44 -22.29
N ALA A 112 -11.47 -4.96 -21.11
CA ALA A 112 -12.53 -3.96 -20.95
C ALA A 112 -12.06 -2.50 -21.19
N GLY A 113 -10.76 -2.26 -21.44
CA GLY A 113 -10.20 -0.92 -21.61
C GLY A 113 -10.21 -0.07 -20.35
N ILE A 114 -10.25 -0.69 -19.16
CA ILE A 114 -10.20 -0.01 -17.88
C ILE A 114 -8.74 0.24 -17.51
N PRO A 115 -8.29 1.49 -17.31
CA PRO A 115 -6.94 1.79 -16.86
C PRO A 115 -6.68 1.25 -15.46
N VAL A 116 -5.53 0.61 -15.28
CA VAL A 116 -5.11 0.01 -14.00
C VAL A 116 -3.80 0.64 -13.55
N LEU A 117 -3.74 1.01 -12.28
CA LEU A 117 -2.52 1.30 -11.54
C LEU A 117 -2.38 0.28 -10.41
N THR A 118 -1.15 -0.07 -10.05
CA THR A 118 -0.88 -0.76 -8.79
C THR A 118 -0.31 0.23 -7.78
N TRP A 119 -0.53 -0.04 -6.48
CA TRP A 119 0.00 0.79 -5.41
C TRP A 119 0.37 -0.07 -4.20
N ASP A 120 1.32 0.38 -3.35
CA ASP A 120 1.86 -0.37 -2.19
C ASP A 120 2.48 -1.72 -2.57
N SER A 121 1.72 -2.61 -3.21
CA SER A 121 2.15 -3.89 -3.75
C SER A 121 1.99 -3.92 -5.26
N ASP A 122 2.89 -4.61 -5.97
CA ASP A 122 2.86 -4.69 -7.44
C ASP A 122 2.53 -6.11 -7.92
N LEU A 123 2.34 -6.25 -9.21
CA LEU A 123 2.23 -7.52 -9.92
C LEU A 123 3.59 -8.21 -10.02
N LEU A 124 3.55 -9.50 -10.37
CA LEU A 124 4.77 -10.19 -10.79
C LEU A 124 5.33 -9.57 -12.07
N GLU A 125 6.64 -9.66 -12.26
CA GLU A 125 7.34 -9.06 -13.42
C GLU A 125 6.68 -9.39 -14.76
N LYS A 126 6.30 -10.65 -14.95
CA LYS A 126 5.64 -11.13 -16.18
C LYS A 126 4.26 -10.51 -16.45
N ASP A 127 3.61 -9.99 -15.39
CA ASP A 127 2.23 -9.47 -15.45
C ASP A 127 2.18 -7.94 -15.43
N LYS A 128 3.33 -7.24 -15.31
CA LYS A 128 3.40 -5.77 -15.21
C LYS A 128 2.81 -5.03 -16.42
N ALA A 129 2.75 -5.67 -17.59
CA ALA A 129 2.09 -5.11 -18.77
C ALA A 129 0.54 -5.01 -18.65
N LEU A 130 -0.04 -5.50 -17.56
CA LEU A 130 -1.47 -5.40 -17.26
C LEU A 130 -1.84 -4.12 -16.50
N ARG A 131 -0.84 -3.36 -16.05
CA ARG A 131 -1.00 -2.07 -15.38
C ARG A 131 -0.21 -0.98 -16.10
N LEU A 132 -0.56 0.28 -15.86
CA LEU A 132 0.10 1.43 -16.51
C LEU A 132 1.29 1.94 -15.69
N ALA A 133 1.20 1.91 -14.36
CA ALA A 133 2.30 2.25 -13.47
C ALA A 133 2.07 1.68 -12.06
N TYR A 134 3.17 1.55 -11.32
CA TYR A 134 3.19 1.32 -9.87
C TYR A 134 3.38 2.65 -9.14
N VAL A 135 2.60 2.87 -8.08
CA VAL A 135 2.67 4.05 -7.21
C VAL A 135 2.89 3.59 -5.76
N GLY A 136 4.06 3.82 -5.21
CA GLY A 136 4.34 3.33 -3.85
C GLY A 136 5.78 3.54 -3.43
N THR A 137 6.18 2.87 -2.37
CA THR A 137 7.56 2.88 -1.88
C THR A 137 8.38 1.81 -2.61
N HIS A 138 9.68 2.02 -2.74
CA HIS A 138 10.58 0.97 -3.25
C HIS A 138 10.72 -0.12 -2.18
N ASN A 139 9.96 -1.21 -2.34
CA ASN A 139 9.84 -2.25 -1.30
C ASN A 139 11.17 -2.93 -0.94
N TYR A 140 12.01 -3.20 -1.92
CA TYR A 140 13.36 -3.72 -1.66
C TYR A 140 14.16 -2.77 -0.74
N GLU A 141 14.08 -1.45 -0.97
CA GLU A 141 14.78 -0.45 -0.14
C GLU A 141 14.21 -0.35 1.29
N ILE A 142 12.93 -0.66 1.50
CA ILE A 142 12.39 -0.81 2.87
C ILE A 142 13.16 -1.93 3.57
N GLY A 143 13.31 -3.09 2.92
CA GLY A 143 14.05 -4.22 3.45
C GLY A 143 15.53 -3.89 3.72
N VAL A 144 16.18 -3.20 2.79
CA VAL A 144 17.58 -2.72 2.95
C VAL A 144 17.71 -1.84 4.20
N ASN A 145 16.80 -0.89 4.41
CA ASN A 145 16.87 0.02 5.55
C ASN A 145 16.52 -0.67 6.88
N LEU A 146 15.57 -1.62 6.90
CA LEU A 146 15.34 -2.48 8.07
C LEU A 146 16.60 -3.27 8.46
N ALA A 147 17.27 -3.86 7.46
CA ALA A 147 18.52 -4.58 7.67
C ALA A 147 19.66 -3.68 8.19
N LYS A 148 19.81 -2.48 7.61
CA LYS A 148 20.83 -1.50 8.07
C LYS A 148 20.58 -1.08 9.51
N LEU A 149 19.34 -0.89 9.93
CA LEU A 149 19.00 -0.63 11.34
C LEU A 149 19.39 -1.81 12.22
N ALA A 150 19.09 -3.05 11.81
CA ALA A 150 19.49 -4.24 12.56
C ALA A 150 21.02 -4.41 12.63
N GLN A 151 21.75 -4.19 11.53
CA GLN A 151 23.21 -4.23 11.50
C GLN A 151 23.86 -3.18 12.41
N LYS A 152 23.29 -1.96 12.47
CA LYS A 152 23.78 -0.90 13.37
C LYS A 152 23.66 -1.33 14.84
N ILE A 153 22.61 -2.07 15.19
CA ILE A 153 22.39 -2.57 16.55
C ILE A 153 23.24 -3.82 16.83
N LYS A 154 23.37 -4.71 15.83
CA LYS A 154 24.04 -6.01 15.89
C LYS A 154 25.15 -6.09 14.83
N PRO A 155 26.27 -5.36 14.98
CA PRO A 155 27.29 -5.26 13.91
C PRO A 155 28.05 -6.56 13.64
N LYS A 156 27.99 -7.53 14.54
CA LYS A 156 28.62 -8.86 14.39
C LYS A 156 27.66 -9.92 13.82
N GLY A 157 26.43 -9.53 13.46
CA GLY A 157 25.37 -10.46 13.09
C GLY A 157 24.67 -11.08 14.31
N GLY A 158 23.99 -12.18 14.08
CA GLY A 158 23.25 -12.91 15.10
C GLY A 158 22.12 -13.76 14.51
N THR A 159 21.27 -14.26 15.38
CA THR A 159 20.08 -15.00 15.00
C THR A 159 18.93 -14.04 14.69
N ILE A 160 18.18 -14.33 13.64
CA ILE A 160 17.09 -13.46 13.16
C ILE A 160 15.82 -14.24 12.87
N CYS A 161 14.68 -13.59 13.11
CA CYS A 161 13.38 -14.01 12.56
C CYS A 161 12.75 -12.84 11.81
N ILE A 162 12.37 -13.08 10.57
CA ILE A 162 11.58 -12.14 9.76
C ILE A 162 10.11 -12.53 9.92
N GLN A 163 9.25 -11.53 10.16
CA GLN A 163 7.79 -11.70 10.12
C GLN A 163 7.24 -10.97 8.90
N SER A 164 6.57 -11.71 8.02
CA SER A 164 6.05 -11.23 6.75
C SER A 164 4.51 -11.15 6.78
N GLY A 165 3.93 -10.45 5.80
CA GLY A 165 2.50 -10.49 5.52
C GLY A 165 2.10 -11.76 4.78
N GLY A 166 1.41 -11.64 3.65
CA GLY A 166 1.07 -12.79 2.81
C GLY A 166 2.25 -13.29 1.97
N ALA A 167 2.45 -14.60 1.90
CA ALA A 167 3.53 -15.20 1.10
C ALA A 167 3.40 -14.91 -0.41
N ALA A 168 2.19 -14.66 -0.90
CA ALA A 168 1.89 -14.33 -2.30
C ALA A 168 1.93 -12.80 -2.59
N ALA A 169 2.19 -11.96 -1.58
CA ALA A 169 2.26 -10.51 -1.73
C ALA A 169 3.67 -10.09 -2.17
N ALA A 170 3.79 -9.50 -3.36
CA ALA A 170 5.08 -9.13 -3.96
C ALA A 170 5.88 -8.15 -3.09
N ASN A 171 5.22 -7.13 -2.52
CA ASN A 171 5.88 -6.11 -1.69
C ASN A 171 6.60 -6.72 -0.47
N HIS A 172 5.97 -7.66 0.24
CA HIS A 172 6.60 -8.31 1.39
C HIS A 172 7.76 -9.22 0.99
N ASN A 173 7.64 -9.89 -0.15
CA ASN A 173 8.72 -10.71 -0.69
C ASN A 173 9.92 -9.85 -1.09
N GLU A 174 9.70 -8.67 -1.70
CA GLU A 174 10.77 -7.71 -2.02
C GLU A 174 11.42 -7.15 -0.75
N ARG A 175 10.65 -6.84 0.30
CA ARG A 175 11.18 -6.40 1.61
C ARG A 175 12.03 -7.48 2.25
N MET A 176 11.57 -8.75 2.24
CA MET A 176 12.35 -9.89 2.71
C MET A 176 13.66 -10.06 1.94
N GLN A 177 13.61 -9.94 0.62
CA GLN A 177 14.81 -9.98 -0.22
C GLN A 177 15.78 -8.86 0.17
N GLY A 178 15.32 -7.62 0.33
CA GLY A 178 16.15 -6.50 0.75
C GLY A 178 16.81 -6.73 2.11
N ILE A 179 16.10 -7.33 3.07
CA ILE A 179 16.65 -7.72 4.38
C ILE A 179 17.75 -8.76 4.19
N ARG A 180 17.43 -9.87 3.51
CA ARG A 180 18.35 -11.01 3.33
C ARG A 180 19.61 -10.63 2.58
N ASP A 181 19.45 -9.94 1.45
CA ASP A 181 20.56 -9.51 0.60
C ASP A 181 21.50 -8.56 1.33
N THR A 182 20.95 -7.61 2.08
CA THR A 182 21.75 -6.64 2.85
C THR A 182 22.51 -7.32 3.98
N LEU A 183 21.86 -8.21 4.72
CA LEU A 183 22.51 -8.94 5.82
C LEU A 183 23.54 -9.95 5.30
N ALA A 184 23.25 -10.60 4.17
CA ALA A 184 24.19 -11.53 3.53
C ALA A 184 25.36 -10.84 2.82
N GLY A 185 25.21 -9.55 2.44
CA GLY A 185 26.17 -8.84 1.61
C GLY A 185 26.22 -9.29 0.16
N THR A 186 25.20 -10.01 -0.32
CA THR A 186 25.08 -10.55 -1.68
C THR A 186 23.65 -10.42 -2.18
N LYS A 187 23.47 -10.26 -3.51
CA LYS A 187 22.14 -10.19 -4.11
C LYS A 187 21.63 -11.57 -4.48
N SER A 188 20.40 -11.85 -4.07
CA SER A 188 19.63 -13.01 -4.52
C SER A 188 19.05 -12.77 -5.92
N ALA A 189 18.87 -13.85 -6.69
CA ALA A 189 18.37 -13.77 -8.06
C ALA A 189 16.89 -13.30 -8.13
N GLN A 190 16.11 -13.60 -7.08
CA GLN A 190 14.67 -13.28 -7.04
C GLN A 190 14.15 -13.18 -5.61
N SER A 191 13.01 -12.51 -5.45
CA SER A 191 12.26 -12.47 -4.19
C SER A 191 11.71 -13.85 -3.82
N PRO A 192 11.67 -14.18 -2.53
CA PRO A 192 11.95 -13.34 -1.35
C PRO A 192 13.40 -13.35 -0.88
N GLY A 193 14.36 -13.68 -1.73
CA GLY A 193 15.78 -13.77 -1.42
C GLY A 193 16.19 -15.11 -0.79
N THR A 194 17.50 -15.35 -0.73
CA THR A 194 18.09 -16.57 -0.16
C THR A 194 18.05 -16.52 1.36
N LYS A 195 17.55 -17.57 2.00
CA LYS A 195 17.50 -17.70 3.47
C LYS A 195 18.89 -17.59 4.07
N LEU A 196 19.01 -16.86 5.17
CA LEU A 196 20.28 -16.68 5.89
C LEU A 196 20.63 -17.94 6.70
N THR A 197 21.82 -18.48 6.45
CA THR A 197 22.33 -19.71 7.08
C THR A 197 23.77 -19.53 7.63
N GLY A 198 24.16 -18.29 7.94
CA GLY A 198 25.49 -17.94 8.49
C GLY A 198 26.20 -16.82 7.74
N GLN A 199 25.62 -16.31 6.63
CA GLN A 199 26.25 -15.25 5.83
C GLN A 199 26.46 -13.99 6.69
N ASN A 200 27.65 -13.43 6.68
CA ASN A 200 28.05 -12.28 7.52
C ASN A 200 27.67 -12.43 9.00
N GLY A 201 27.65 -13.66 9.51
CA GLY A 201 27.25 -13.95 10.88
C GLY A 201 25.75 -13.98 11.13
N TRP A 202 24.88 -13.87 10.10
CA TRP A 202 23.42 -13.88 10.25
C TRP A 202 22.83 -15.26 9.94
N THR A 203 21.92 -15.71 10.81
CA THR A 203 21.21 -16.99 10.64
C THR A 203 19.74 -16.84 10.98
N GLU A 204 18.86 -17.16 10.05
CA GLU A 204 17.42 -17.25 10.33
C GLU A 204 17.14 -18.50 11.17
N VAL A 205 16.47 -18.32 12.32
CA VAL A 205 16.11 -19.45 13.19
C VAL A 205 15.07 -20.37 12.53
N ALA A 206 14.98 -21.60 13.03
CA ALA A 206 14.01 -22.56 12.52
C ALA A 206 12.56 -22.06 12.76
N GLY A 207 11.70 -22.21 11.77
CA GLY A 207 10.33 -21.71 11.76
C GLY A 207 10.18 -20.32 11.17
N CYS A 208 11.28 -19.60 10.85
CA CYS A 208 11.23 -18.32 10.16
C CYS A 208 11.52 -18.47 8.64
N PRO A 209 10.93 -17.61 7.80
CA PRO A 209 10.07 -16.49 8.14
C PRO A 209 8.67 -16.91 8.64
N LEU A 210 8.02 -16.02 9.41
CA LEU A 210 6.64 -16.17 9.83
C LEU A 210 5.73 -15.41 8.85
N TYR A 211 4.52 -15.90 8.62
CA TYR A 211 3.53 -15.26 7.74
C TYR A 211 2.26 -14.95 8.52
N THR A 212 1.81 -13.70 8.47
CA THR A 212 0.65 -13.23 9.23
C THR A 212 -0.62 -13.11 8.39
N ASN A 213 -0.51 -12.97 7.07
CA ASN A 213 -1.62 -12.57 6.19
C ASN A 213 -2.36 -11.33 6.71
N ASP A 214 -1.61 -10.36 7.27
CA ASP A 214 -2.13 -9.14 7.91
C ASP A 214 -3.08 -9.39 9.09
N ASP A 215 -3.08 -10.59 9.68
CA ASP A 215 -3.75 -10.89 10.94
C ASP A 215 -2.91 -10.35 12.11
N PHE A 216 -3.40 -9.27 12.73
CA PHE A 216 -2.66 -8.56 13.78
C PHE A 216 -2.61 -9.34 15.10
N PRO A 217 -3.69 -9.97 15.59
CA PRO A 217 -3.63 -10.90 16.72
C PRO A 217 -2.59 -12.01 16.50
N LEU A 218 -2.62 -12.68 15.35
CA LEU A 218 -1.63 -13.71 15.00
C LEU A 218 -0.21 -13.15 15.00
N SER A 219 -0.01 -11.92 14.50
CA SER A 219 1.32 -11.32 14.45
C SER A 219 1.93 -11.08 15.83
N VAL A 220 1.13 -10.66 16.81
CA VAL A 220 1.57 -10.50 18.21
C VAL A 220 1.81 -11.86 18.84
N GLN A 221 0.93 -12.85 18.61
CA GLN A 221 1.12 -14.22 19.10
C GLN A 221 2.43 -14.81 18.56
N GLN A 222 2.68 -14.71 17.26
CA GLN A 222 3.92 -15.18 16.64
C GLN A 222 5.17 -14.48 17.21
N MET A 223 5.09 -13.16 17.48
CA MET A 223 6.17 -12.41 18.14
C MET A 223 6.45 -12.97 19.54
N GLU A 224 5.42 -13.21 20.34
CA GLU A 224 5.56 -13.76 21.69
C GLU A 224 6.15 -15.16 21.66
N ASP A 225 5.63 -16.03 20.80
CA ASP A 225 6.08 -17.44 20.66
C ASP A 225 7.54 -17.52 20.23
N ILE A 226 7.95 -16.74 19.22
CA ILE A 226 9.33 -16.82 18.70
C ILE A 226 10.34 -16.26 19.72
N LEU A 227 10.01 -15.17 20.40
CA LEU A 227 10.86 -14.58 21.43
C LEU A 227 10.95 -15.48 22.67
N GLY A 228 9.87 -16.21 23.00
CA GLY A 228 9.85 -17.21 24.06
C GLY A 228 10.66 -18.45 23.69
N LYS A 229 10.51 -18.95 22.46
CA LYS A 229 11.23 -20.13 21.95
C LYS A 229 12.72 -19.89 21.79
N TYR A 230 13.12 -18.67 21.41
CA TYR A 230 14.51 -18.26 21.22
C TYR A 230 14.84 -17.08 22.15
N PRO A 231 15.07 -17.30 23.47
CA PRO A 231 15.26 -16.22 24.45
C PRO A 231 16.48 -15.33 24.14
N LYS A 232 17.40 -15.82 23.31
CA LYS A 232 18.60 -15.08 22.85
C LYS A 232 18.50 -14.63 21.40
N LEU A 233 17.30 -14.61 20.80
CA LEU A 233 17.11 -14.09 19.44
C LEU A 233 17.69 -12.67 19.33
N ASP A 234 18.56 -12.43 18.34
CA ASP A 234 19.28 -11.16 18.20
C ASP A 234 18.47 -10.11 17.43
N ALA A 235 17.61 -10.53 16.49
CA ALA A 235 16.78 -9.62 15.70
C ALA A 235 15.41 -10.22 15.41
N PHE A 236 14.37 -9.38 15.54
CA PHE A 236 13.02 -9.66 15.08
C PHE A 236 12.57 -8.51 14.16
N ILE A 237 12.24 -8.84 12.89
CA ILE A 237 12.00 -7.84 11.85
C ILE A 237 10.66 -8.11 11.14
N PRO A 238 9.56 -7.48 11.58
CA PRO A 238 8.32 -7.42 10.82
C PRO A 238 8.46 -6.57 9.55
N THR A 239 8.07 -7.12 8.40
CA THR A 239 8.07 -6.42 7.11
C THR A 239 6.86 -5.50 6.91
N GLY A 240 5.97 -5.41 7.87
CA GLY A 240 4.83 -4.50 8.00
C GLY A 240 4.59 -4.18 9.46
N GLY A 241 3.76 -3.19 9.73
CA GLY A 241 3.46 -2.74 11.10
C GLY A 241 2.58 -3.67 11.91
N PHE A 242 2.29 -4.87 11.42
CA PHE A 242 1.26 -5.80 11.92
C PHE A 242 1.15 -5.90 13.43
N PRO A 243 2.22 -6.25 14.20
CA PRO A 243 2.08 -6.41 15.64
C PRO A 243 1.82 -5.07 16.35
N GLN A 244 2.26 -3.94 15.78
CA GLN A 244 2.11 -2.60 16.37
C GLN A 244 0.76 -1.97 16.08
N PHE A 245 -0.03 -2.50 15.14
CA PHE A 245 -1.37 -2.00 14.80
C PHE A 245 -2.42 -2.34 15.86
N ILE A 246 -2.11 -3.25 16.80
CA ILE A 246 -2.89 -3.50 18.03
C ILE A 246 -2.03 -3.18 19.27
N PRO A 247 -1.81 -1.90 19.58
CA PRO A 247 -0.77 -1.43 20.47
C PRO A 247 -0.90 -1.95 21.91
N GLN A 248 -2.10 -2.24 22.40
CA GLN A 248 -2.29 -2.79 23.75
C GLN A 248 -1.71 -4.20 23.88
N ALA A 249 -1.98 -5.08 22.90
CA ALA A 249 -1.45 -6.43 22.86
C ALA A 249 0.07 -6.43 22.61
N TYR A 250 0.53 -5.60 21.66
CA TYR A 250 1.95 -5.43 21.38
C TYR A 250 2.74 -4.99 22.62
N ARG A 251 2.24 -3.97 23.36
CA ARG A 251 2.88 -3.48 24.61
C ARG A 251 3.07 -4.58 25.63
N LYS A 252 2.05 -5.44 25.85
CA LYS A 252 2.15 -6.56 26.81
C LYS A 252 3.32 -7.50 26.50
N VAL A 253 3.60 -7.72 25.20
CA VAL A 253 4.73 -8.56 24.77
C VAL A 253 6.04 -7.77 24.81
N ALA A 254 6.09 -6.59 24.18
CA ALA A 254 7.33 -5.81 24.03
C ALA A 254 7.92 -5.33 25.37
N GLU A 255 7.08 -4.99 26.37
CA GLU A 255 7.55 -4.60 27.71
C GLU A 255 8.35 -5.72 28.40
N LYS A 256 8.06 -7.00 28.13
CA LYS A 256 8.84 -8.14 28.66
C LYS A 256 10.30 -8.12 28.16
N TYR A 257 10.53 -7.49 27.02
CA TYR A 257 11.85 -7.44 26.33
C TYR A 257 12.43 -6.03 26.29
N LYS A 258 11.85 -5.07 27.01
CA LYS A 258 12.23 -3.65 26.96
C LYS A 258 13.70 -3.41 27.31
N SER A 259 14.23 -4.10 28.31
CA SER A 259 15.66 -4.02 28.65
C SER A 259 16.54 -4.50 27.51
N ARG A 260 16.19 -5.61 26.85
CA ARG A 260 16.91 -6.14 25.68
C ARG A 260 16.83 -5.24 24.45
N ILE A 261 15.70 -4.55 24.27
CA ILE A 261 15.54 -3.55 23.21
C ILE A 261 16.43 -2.35 23.54
N ALA A 262 16.44 -1.89 24.78
CA ALA A 262 17.21 -0.72 25.23
C ALA A 262 18.71 -0.93 25.08
N ASP A 263 19.26 -2.05 25.58
CA ASP A 263 20.68 -2.37 25.54
C ASP A 263 21.17 -2.91 24.18
N GLY A 264 20.24 -3.11 23.20
CA GLY A 264 20.55 -3.62 21.88
C GLY A 264 20.82 -5.12 21.80
N SER A 265 20.56 -5.90 22.86
CA SER A 265 20.64 -7.36 22.78
C SER A 265 19.50 -7.99 21.96
N LEU A 266 18.44 -7.21 21.69
CA LEU A 266 17.38 -7.51 20.72
C LEU A 266 17.19 -6.33 19.75
N ALA A 267 17.53 -6.51 18.50
CA ALA A 267 17.18 -5.58 17.43
C ALA A 267 15.72 -5.78 17.00
N LEU A 268 14.80 -5.06 17.62
CA LEU A 268 13.39 -5.01 17.23
C LEU A 268 13.17 -3.82 16.31
N VAL A 269 13.18 -4.04 15.00
CA VAL A 269 12.98 -3.02 13.97
C VAL A 269 11.80 -3.41 13.10
N VAL A 270 10.92 -2.44 12.80
CA VAL A 270 9.58 -2.72 12.24
C VAL A 270 9.35 -1.85 11.02
N ALA A 271 8.68 -2.38 9.99
CA ALA A 271 8.22 -1.55 8.89
C ALA A 271 7.04 -0.67 9.30
N ASP A 272 6.83 0.39 8.54
CA ASP A 272 5.83 1.43 8.68
C ASP A 272 6.10 2.42 9.84
N THR A 273 5.46 3.58 9.77
CA THR A 273 5.63 4.71 10.72
C THR A 273 4.31 5.42 10.97
N LEU A 274 3.24 4.66 11.15
CA LEU A 274 1.96 5.24 11.55
C LEU A 274 2.10 5.94 12.92
N PRO A 275 1.24 6.92 13.24
CA PRO A 275 1.34 7.66 14.50
C PRO A 275 1.49 6.77 15.74
N VAL A 276 0.71 5.68 15.83
CA VAL A 276 0.80 4.72 16.93
C VAL A 276 2.17 4.04 17.02
N GLN A 277 2.81 3.78 15.88
CA GLN A 277 4.14 3.16 15.82
C GLN A 277 5.22 4.13 16.29
N ILE A 278 5.12 5.40 15.90
CA ILE A 278 6.03 6.45 16.38
C ILE A 278 5.94 6.61 17.91
N GLU A 279 4.74 6.53 18.49
CA GLU A 279 4.58 6.56 19.95
C GLU A 279 5.19 5.31 20.63
N LEU A 280 5.10 4.13 20.00
CA LEU A 280 5.77 2.92 20.50
C LEU A 280 7.30 3.02 20.38
N LEU A 281 7.82 3.64 19.32
CA LEU A 281 9.25 3.93 19.15
C LEU A 281 9.77 4.88 20.24
N LYS A 282 9.07 5.99 20.49
CA LYS A 282 9.37 6.94 21.59
C LYS A 282 9.35 6.29 22.96
N ALA A 283 8.46 5.33 23.17
CA ALA A 283 8.36 4.57 24.42
C ALA A 283 9.48 3.51 24.59
N GLY A 284 10.38 3.35 23.60
CA GLY A 284 11.46 2.38 23.64
C GLY A 284 11.01 0.93 23.44
N LEU A 285 9.84 0.73 22.80
CA LEU A 285 9.27 -0.58 22.52
C LEU A 285 9.59 -1.10 21.12
N SER A 286 10.38 -0.36 20.36
CA SER A 286 11.12 -0.76 19.18
C SER A 286 12.39 0.07 19.08
N LYS A 287 13.35 -0.35 18.25
CA LYS A 287 14.66 0.32 18.12
C LYS A 287 14.82 1.06 16.78
N GLY A 288 13.87 0.88 15.87
CA GLY A 288 13.84 1.57 14.60
C GLY A 288 12.62 1.19 13.78
N GLN A 289 12.26 2.08 12.86
CA GLN A 289 11.13 1.90 11.94
C GLN A 289 11.48 2.43 10.56
N VAL A 290 10.91 1.78 9.53
CA VAL A 290 11.07 2.19 8.14
C VAL A 290 9.69 2.40 7.53
N GLY A 291 9.32 3.67 7.34
CA GLY A 291 7.98 4.09 6.96
C GLY A 291 7.75 4.21 5.47
N GLN A 292 6.50 4.30 5.15
CA GLN A 292 5.95 4.54 3.84
C GLN A 292 5.01 5.77 3.89
N ARG A 293 4.52 6.20 2.72
CA ARG A 293 3.61 7.35 2.59
C ARG A 293 2.27 6.94 1.96
N PRO A 294 1.43 6.14 2.65
CA PRO A 294 0.21 5.60 2.08
C PRO A 294 -0.81 6.66 1.65
N ALA A 295 -0.91 7.78 2.37
CA ALA A 295 -1.78 8.89 1.96
C ALA A 295 -1.39 9.46 0.59
N GLU A 296 -0.07 9.56 0.30
CA GLU A 296 0.39 9.97 -1.04
C GLU A 296 0.05 8.94 -2.12
N MET A 297 0.10 7.65 -1.78
CA MET A 297 -0.25 6.59 -2.74
C MET A 297 -1.71 6.73 -3.18
N GLY A 298 -2.64 6.80 -2.22
CA GLY A 298 -4.06 6.99 -2.51
C GLY A 298 -4.37 8.30 -3.23
N TYR A 299 -3.70 9.40 -2.83
CA TYR A 299 -3.86 10.71 -3.45
C TYR A 299 -3.38 10.73 -4.91
N LYS A 300 -2.14 10.31 -5.16
CA LYS A 300 -1.52 10.35 -6.49
C LYS A 300 -2.21 9.43 -7.49
N THR A 301 -2.66 8.25 -7.07
CA THR A 301 -3.36 7.32 -7.96
C THR A 301 -4.65 7.92 -8.52
N MET A 302 -5.38 8.72 -7.77
CA MET A 302 -6.60 9.38 -8.25
C MET A 302 -6.30 10.44 -9.31
N PHE A 303 -5.28 11.28 -9.09
CA PHE A 303 -4.84 12.25 -10.09
C PHE A 303 -4.33 11.57 -11.36
N PHE A 304 -3.55 10.52 -11.23
CA PHE A 304 -3.02 9.79 -12.38
C PHE A 304 -4.13 9.12 -13.20
N LEU A 305 -5.10 8.47 -12.55
CA LEU A 305 -6.26 7.92 -13.24
C LEU A 305 -7.07 9.01 -13.95
N LYS A 306 -7.26 10.18 -13.31
CA LYS A 306 -7.92 11.33 -13.93
C LYS A 306 -7.17 11.83 -15.16
N ASP A 307 -5.86 12.01 -15.05
CA ASP A 307 -5.01 12.44 -16.16
C ASP A 307 -5.08 11.45 -17.35
N ILE A 308 -5.03 10.14 -17.08
CA ILE A 308 -5.17 9.11 -18.10
C ILE A 308 -6.55 9.19 -18.78
N LYS A 309 -7.62 9.36 -18.01
CA LYS A 309 -9.00 9.50 -18.57
C LYS A 309 -9.18 10.79 -19.37
N ASP A 310 -8.41 11.83 -19.05
CA ASP A 310 -8.38 13.10 -19.81
C ASP A 310 -7.47 13.01 -21.06
N GLY A 311 -6.91 11.85 -21.37
CA GLY A 311 -6.05 11.62 -22.54
C GLY A 311 -4.59 12.04 -22.34
N LYS A 312 -4.16 12.34 -21.11
CA LYS A 312 -2.75 12.61 -20.81
C LYS A 312 -1.93 11.31 -20.73
N PRO A 313 -0.61 11.37 -20.91
CA PRO A 313 0.26 10.21 -20.75
C PRO A 313 0.14 9.59 -19.35
N ALA A 314 0.35 8.27 -19.28
CA ALA A 314 0.49 7.58 -18.00
C ALA A 314 1.68 8.14 -17.21
N PRO A 315 1.63 8.08 -15.86
CA PRO A 315 2.73 8.56 -15.04
C PRO A 315 3.98 7.71 -15.24
N LYS A 316 5.12 8.24 -14.75
CA LYS A 316 6.38 7.47 -14.75
C LYS A 316 6.20 6.15 -14.01
N ASP A 317 6.70 5.06 -14.56
CA ASP A 317 6.71 3.74 -13.94
C ASP A 317 8.14 3.31 -13.54
N PRO A 318 8.40 3.03 -12.26
CA PRO A 318 7.54 3.29 -11.10
C PRO A 318 7.52 4.76 -10.67
N THR A 319 6.43 5.19 -10.01
CA THR A 319 6.36 6.45 -9.27
C THR A 319 6.54 6.18 -7.78
N TYR A 320 7.70 6.51 -7.23
CA TYR A 320 7.98 6.31 -5.82
C TYR A 320 7.49 7.47 -4.94
N THR A 321 6.90 7.12 -3.78
CA THR A 321 6.38 8.07 -2.78
C THR A 321 7.38 8.37 -1.65
N GLY A 322 8.59 7.80 -1.73
CA GLY A 322 9.61 7.95 -0.69
C GLY A 322 9.45 6.97 0.47
N LEU A 323 10.44 7.00 1.38
CA LEU A 323 10.43 6.23 2.61
C LEU A 323 11.05 7.06 3.74
N ASP A 324 10.68 6.76 4.98
CA ASP A 324 11.15 7.46 6.19
C ASP A 324 11.84 6.46 7.12
N VAL A 325 13.07 6.79 7.57
CA VAL A 325 13.82 5.96 8.53
C VAL A 325 13.81 6.65 9.88
N CYS A 326 13.18 6.01 10.86
CA CYS A 326 12.98 6.55 12.20
C CYS A 326 13.72 5.73 13.25
N THR A 327 14.44 6.41 14.14
CA THR A 327 15.04 5.85 15.35
C THR A 327 14.48 6.57 16.57
N PRO A 328 14.67 6.10 17.81
CA PRO A 328 14.23 6.83 18.99
C PRO A 328 14.69 8.30 19.01
N GLU A 329 15.92 8.56 18.54
CA GLU A 329 16.52 9.90 18.51
C GLU A 329 15.87 10.80 17.46
N THR A 330 15.34 10.25 16.38
CA THR A 330 14.76 11.00 15.26
C THR A 330 13.23 10.93 15.22
N ALA A 331 12.61 10.21 16.12
CA ALA A 331 11.16 9.93 16.11
C ALA A 331 10.26 11.18 16.04
N ALA A 332 10.74 12.35 16.50
CA ALA A 332 9.99 13.60 16.42
C ALA A 332 10.02 14.27 15.03
N THR A 333 10.97 13.91 14.16
CA THR A 333 11.27 14.67 12.92
C THR A 333 11.57 13.79 11.71
N CYS A 334 11.44 12.47 11.82
CA CYS A 334 11.85 11.55 10.76
C CYS A 334 10.85 11.45 9.59
N ILE A 335 9.59 11.80 9.81
CA ILE A 335 8.54 11.65 8.79
C ILE A 335 8.54 12.85 7.85
N GLY A 336 8.47 12.58 6.53
CA GLY A 336 8.35 13.60 5.50
C GLY A 336 9.66 14.30 5.13
N LYS A 337 10.81 13.69 5.42
CA LYS A 337 12.13 14.21 5.03
C LYS A 337 12.56 13.76 3.64
#